data_88d53b455873692df14eb49486693594
#
_entry.id   88d53b455873692df14eb49486693594
#
_cell.length_a   1.000
_cell.length_b   1.000
_cell.length_c   1.000
_cell.angle_alpha   90.00
_cell.angle_beta   90.00
_cell.angle_gamma   90.00
#
_symmetry.space_group_name_H-M   'P 1'
#
loop_
_entity.id
_entity.type
_entity.pdbx_description
1 polymer ?
#
loop_
_entity_poly.entity_id
_entity_poly.type
_entity_poly.pdbx_seq_one_letter_code
_entity_poly.pdbx_strand_id
1 'polypeptide(L)'
;MRVVTAASPAASEGPPARTSILAPGIRCAALLALLFTVACGYHTAGHAGQLPADVKTIAVPAFKNETSTYRIEQMLTASVVHEFTTRTRYRIVSDSSSDADAILRGTVLSTSATPLAYDTTTGRAASVLVVVSLKVTLSDRKGKVLYQNPSYLFREQYEVSQDLASFFEEDSPAFRRLSQDFARTLVSNILEGF
;
A
#
# COMPACT_ATOMS: atom_id res chain seq x y z
N MET A 1 31.83 -41.54 76.87
CA MET A 1 31.09 -42.71 77.32
C MET A 1 29.93 -42.95 76.38
N ARG A 2 29.79 -44.16 75.76
CA ARG A 2 28.77 -44.71 74.85
C ARG A 2 28.67 -44.09 73.45
N VAL A 3 29.25 -44.69 72.46
CA VAL A 3 28.94 -45.75 71.50
C VAL A 3 27.43 -46.03 71.34
N VAL A 4 26.92 -45.88 70.15
CA VAL A 4 25.91 -46.68 69.45
C VAL A 4 26.00 -46.23 67.93
N THR A 5 26.59 -46.98 67.07
CA THR A 5 26.16 -48.07 66.20
C THR A 5 25.03 -47.72 65.19
N ALA A 6 25.46 -47.71 63.95
CA ALA A 6 24.87 -48.26 62.74
C ALA A 6 23.35 -48.23 62.52
N ALA A 7 22.98 -47.74 61.34
CA ALA A 7 22.12 -48.48 60.39
C ALA A 7 22.12 -47.79 59.04
N SER A 8 22.60 -48.49 58.07
CA SER A 8 22.31 -48.24 56.65
C SER A 8 20.90 -48.76 56.32
N PRO A 9 20.12 -48.05 55.47
CA PRO A 9 19.14 -48.80 54.71
C PRO A 9 19.28 -48.51 53.22
N ALA A 10 19.39 -49.58 52.53
CA ALA A 10 18.74 -50.00 51.31
C ALA A 10 18.56 -48.95 50.15
N ALA A 11 19.26 -49.24 49.08
CA ALA A 11 18.99 -48.77 47.75
C ALA A 11 17.53 -49.13 47.34
N SER A 12 16.70 -48.13 47.02
CA SER A 12 15.48 -48.35 46.31
C SER A 12 15.76 -48.20 44.81
N GLU A 13 15.80 -49.31 44.11
CA GLU A 13 15.79 -49.38 42.66
C GLU A 13 14.54 -48.71 42.17
N GLY A 14 14.71 -47.57 41.43
CA GLY A 14 13.65 -46.89 40.62
C GLY A 14 13.26 -47.82 39.46
N PRO A 15 11.98 -47.74 39.03
CA PRO A 15 11.50 -48.58 37.93
C PRO A 15 12.20 -48.22 36.62
N PRO A 16 12.44 -49.18 35.72
CA PRO A 16 13.13 -48.96 34.46
C PRO A 16 12.31 -48.01 33.58
N ALA A 17 12.98 -47.01 33.04
CA ALA A 17 12.43 -46.11 32.03
C ALA A 17 11.91 -46.92 30.83
N ARG A 18 10.60 -47.01 30.68
CA ARG A 18 9.94 -47.58 29.50
C ARG A 18 10.22 -46.67 28.33
N THR A 19 11.26 -46.95 27.60
CA THR A 19 11.44 -46.44 26.24
C THR A 19 10.33 -47.02 25.38
N SER A 20 9.24 -46.27 25.21
CA SER A 20 8.18 -46.60 24.27
C SER A 20 8.74 -46.45 22.86
N ILE A 21 9.17 -47.59 22.30
CA ILE A 21 9.53 -47.68 20.88
C ILE A 21 8.22 -47.51 20.11
N LEU A 22 7.93 -46.31 19.66
CA LEU A 22 6.81 -46.06 18.73
C LEU A 22 6.98 -46.95 17.52
N ALA A 23 5.95 -47.72 17.19
CA ALA A 23 5.92 -48.61 16.05
C ALA A 23 6.29 -47.85 14.77
N PRO A 24 7.04 -48.46 13.82
CA PRO A 24 7.55 -47.78 12.64
C PRO A 24 6.44 -47.13 11.79
N GLY A 25 5.24 -47.65 11.83
CA GLY A 25 4.05 -47.07 11.15
C GLY A 25 3.66 -45.68 11.71
N ILE A 26 3.80 -45.46 13.01
CA ILE A 26 3.45 -44.16 13.62
C ILE A 26 4.49 -43.08 13.26
N ARG A 27 5.76 -43.47 13.09
CA ARG A 27 6.85 -42.58 12.68
C ARG A 27 6.67 -42.14 11.23
N CYS A 28 6.26 -43.03 10.30
CA CYS A 28 5.94 -42.69 8.93
C CYS A 28 4.70 -41.81 8.85
N ALA A 29 3.66 -42.05 9.63
CA ALA A 29 2.46 -41.21 9.66
C ALA A 29 2.76 -39.80 10.19
N ALA A 30 3.59 -39.67 11.23
CA ALA A 30 4.00 -38.37 11.77
C ALA A 30 4.87 -37.58 10.77
N LEU A 31 5.78 -38.24 10.04
CA LEU A 31 6.58 -37.59 8.96
C LEU A 31 5.72 -37.15 7.79
N LEU A 32 4.73 -37.98 7.42
CA LEU A 32 3.78 -37.60 6.36
C LEU A 32 2.89 -36.41 6.76
N ALA A 33 2.43 -36.36 8.01
CA ALA A 33 1.65 -35.24 8.54
C ALA A 33 2.48 -33.95 8.59
N LEU A 34 3.78 -34.02 8.87
CA LEU A 34 4.68 -32.86 8.87
C LEU A 34 4.90 -32.27 7.46
N LEU A 35 4.85 -33.09 6.41
CA LEU A 35 4.96 -32.67 5.02
C LEU A 35 3.73 -31.88 4.54
N PHE A 36 2.54 -32.12 5.15
CA PHE A 36 1.33 -31.38 4.79
C PHE A 36 1.23 -29.98 5.43
N THR A 37 2.02 -29.67 6.45
CA THR A 37 2.00 -28.35 7.11
C THR A 37 2.83 -27.29 6.39
N VAL A 38 3.66 -27.67 5.41
CA VAL A 38 4.50 -26.73 4.63
C VAL A 38 3.75 -26.17 3.41
N ALA A 39 2.55 -26.62 3.14
CA ALA A 39 1.68 -26.00 2.15
C ALA A 39 1.04 -24.71 2.71
N CYS A 40 1.86 -23.76 3.21
CA CYS A 40 1.44 -22.37 3.24
C CYS A 40 1.18 -21.96 1.81
N GLY A 41 -0.10 -21.95 1.45
CA GLY A 41 -0.57 -21.46 0.17
C GLY A 41 -0.29 -19.97 0.01
N TYR A 42 0.94 -19.61 -0.29
CA TYR A 42 1.21 -18.38 -0.99
C TYR A 42 0.59 -18.55 -2.39
N HIS A 43 -0.68 -18.21 -2.51
CA HIS A 43 -1.21 -17.84 -3.80
C HIS A 43 -0.39 -16.63 -4.22
N THR A 44 0.61 -16.84 -5.06
CA THR A 44 1.09 -15.78 -5.94
C THR A 44 -0.16 -15.34 -6.68
N ALA A 45 -0.64 -14.13 -6.40
CA ALA A 45 -1.66 -13.47 -7.19
C ALA A 45 -1.08 -13.41 -8.62
N GLY A 46 -1.35 -14.49 -9.37
CA GLY A 46 -0.78 -14.68 -10.67
C GLY A 46 -1.54 -13.84 -11.66
N HIS A 47 -0.86 -12.93 -12.34
CA HIS A 47 -1.12 -12.46 -13.71
C HIS A 47 -2.51 -11.91 -14.06
N ALA A 48 -3.45 -11.76 -13.11
CA ALA A 48 -4.76 -11.21 -13.40
C ALA A 48 -4.77 -9.67 -13.54
N GLY A 49 -3.67 -9.01 -13.23
CA GLY A 49 -3.59 -7.56 -13.14
C GLY A 49 -2.69 -6.87 -14.15
N GLN A 50 -2.05 -7.59 -15.06
CA GLN A 50 -1.30 -6.93 -16.12
C GLN A 50 -2.27 -6.37 -17.15
N LEU A 51 -2.05 -5.10 -17.54
CA LEU A 51 -2.72 -4.53 -18.70
C LEU A 51 -2.57 -5.47 -19.91
N PRO A 52 -3.55 -5.51 -20.82
CA PRO A 52 -3.46 -6.32 -22.02
C PRO A 52 -2.10 -6.15 -22.72
N ALA A 53 -1.53 -7.21 -23.23
CA ALA A 53 -0.18 -7.23 -23.82
C ALA A 53 -0.01 -6.31 -25.05
N ASP A 54 -1.10 -5.90 -25.64
CA ASP A 54 -1.19 -4.97 -26.75
C ASP A 54 -1.07 -3.48 -26.31
N VAL A 55 -1.25 -3.19 -25.01
CA VAL A 55 -1.06 -1.83 -24.46
C VAL A 55 0.44 -1.55 -24.31
N LYS A 56 0.96 -0.64 -25.10
CA LYS A 56 2.36 -0.16 -25.04
C LYS A 56 2.44 1.33 -24.77
N THR A 57 1.45 2.09 -25.18
CA THR A 57 1.40 3.53 -25.03
C THR A 57 0.16 3.93 -24.24
N ILE A 58 0.36 4.68 -23.16
CA ILE A 58 -0.71 5.20 -22.30
C ILE A 58 -0.72 6.72 -22.42
N ALA A 59 -1.86 7.29 -22.83
CA ALA A 59 -2.09 8.72 -22.75
C ALA A 59 -2.55 9.10 -21.35
N VAL A 60 -1.92 10.12 -20.79
CA VAL A 60 -2.29 10.71 -19.49
C VAL A 60 -2.53 12.21 -19.72
N PRO A 61 -3.71 12.59 -20.24
CA PRO A 61 -4.07 14.00 -20.35
C PRO A 61 -4.16 14.64 -18.96
N ALA A 62 -4.07 15.97 -18.92
CA ALA A 62 -4.25 16.72 -17.68
C ALA A 62 -5.58 16.30 -17.01
N PHE A 63 -5.52 16.01 -15.72
CA PHE A 63 -6.70 15.63 -14.95
C PHE A 63 -7.68 16.80 -14.89
N LYS A 64 -8.96 16.47 -14.82
CA LYS A 64 -10.00 17.46 -14.62
C LYS A 64 -10.06 17.88 -13.15
N ASN A 65 -10.22 19.17 -12.90
CA ASN A 65 -10.40 19.71 -11.57
C ASN A 65 -11.83 20.27 -11.42
N GLU A 66 -12.63 19.70 -10.53
CA GLU A 66 -13.98 20.16 -10.20
C GLU A 66 -14.00 20.93 -8.88
N THR A 67 -12.83 21.29 -8.35
CA THR A 67 -12.66 22.00 -7.08
C THR A 67 -12.10 23.40 -7.29
N SER A 68 -12.09 24.19 -6.22
CA SER A 68 -11.48 25.52 -6.21
C SER A 68 -9.97 25.50 -5.92
N THR A 69 -9.39 24.33 -5.63
CA THR A 69 -7.97 24.24 -5.28
C THR A 69 -7.10 24.42 -6.52
N TYR A 70 -6.30 25.47 -6.50
CA TYR A 70 -5.51 25.89 -7.65
C TYR A 70 -4.43 24.86 -8.02
N ARG A 71 -4.39 24.47 -9.28
CA ARG A 71 -3.37 23.58 -9.89
C ARG A 71 -3.20 22.20 -9.28
N ILE A 72 -4.10 21.73 -8.45
CA ILE A 72 -4.00 20.39 -7.87
C ILE A 72 -3.99 19.29 -8.96
N GLU A 73 -4.76 19.50 -10.03
CA GLU A 73 -4.81 18.58 -11.17
C GLU A 73 -3.47 18.45 -11.88
N GLN A 74 -2.70 19.54 -11.94
CA GLN A 74 -1.37 19.55 -12.57
C GLN A 74 -0.37 18.75 -11.74
N MET A 75 -0.36 18.94 -10.41
CA MET A 75 0.52 18.19 -9.51
C MET A 75 0.20 16.70 -9.53
N LEU A 76 -1.07 16.32 -9.48
CA LEU A 76 -1.52 14.95 -9.56
C LEU A 76 -1.13 14.30 -10.89
N THR A 77 -1.40 14.99 -12.02
CA THR A 77 -1.04 14.48 -13.35
C THR A 77 0.46 14.30 -13.51
N ALA A 78 1.26 15.29 -13.09
CA ALA A 78 2.71 15.22 -13.17
C ALA A 78 3.28 14.06 -12.34
N SER A 79 2.75 13.85 -11.12
CA SER A 79 3.17 12.74 -10.25
C SER A 79 2.83 11.38 -10.87
N VAL A 80 1.66 11.23 -11.48
CA VAL A 80 1.24 10.00 -12.16
C VAL A 80 2.11 9.71 -13.39
N VAL A 81 2.38 10.72 -14.22
CA VAL A 81 3.28 10.58 -15.37
C VAL A 81 4.68 10.17 -14.92
N HIS A 82 5.20 10.82 -13.87
CA HIS A 82 6.50 10.50 -13.31
C HIS A 82 6.55 9.04 -12.81
N GLU A 83 5.56 8.61 -12.05
CA GLU A 83 5.51 7.25 -11.48
C GLU A 83 5.41 6.18 -12.58
N PHE A 84 4.56 6.37 -13.60
CA PHE A 84 4.52 5.46 -14.75
C PHE A 84 5.85 5.38 -15.48
N THR A 85 6.48 6.53 -15.74
CA THR A 85 7.75 6.60 -16.48
C THR A 85 8.89 5.94 -15.72
N THR A 86 8.91 6.04 -14.38
CA THR A 86 9.99 5.48 -13.56
C THR A 86 9.81 4.01 -13.24
N ARG A 87 8.57 3.54 -13.07
CA ARG A 87 8.28 2.16 -12.64
C ARG A 87 7.89 1.21 -13.76
N THR A 88 7.55 1.73 -14.93
CA THR A 88 7.03 0.89 -16.00
C THR A 88 7.79 1.09 -17.30
N ARG A 89 7.53 0.20 -18.27
CA ARG A 89 8.08 0.29 -19.63
C ARG A 89 7.08 0.88 -20.63
N TYR A 90 5.93 1.35 -20.16
CA TYR A 90 4.94 1.98 -21.02
C TYR A 90 5.45 3.33 -21.52
N ARG A 91 5.18 3.62 -22.78
CA ARG A 91 5.38 4.97 -23.33
C ARG A 91 4.26 5.86 -22.85
N ILE A 92 4.60 6.93 -22.15
CA ILE A 92 3.62 7.88 -21.65
C ILE A 92 3.57 9.11 -22.56
N VAL A 93 2.37 9.50 -22.97
CA VAL A 93 2.09 10.70 -23.78
C VAL A 93 1.07 11.56 -23.05
N SER A 94 1.21 12.89 -23.22
CA SER A 94 0.34 13.85 -22.50
C SER A 94 -0.99 14.09 -23.23
N ASP A 95 -1.06 13.74 -24.50
CA ASP A 95 -2.23 14.00 -25.32
C ASP A 95 -2.99 12.70 -25.62
N SER A 96 -4.31 12.81 -25.72
CA SER A 96 -5.21 11.71 -26.13
C SER A 96 -5.10 11.48 -27.65
N SER A 97 -3.86 11.43 -28.17
CA SER A 97 -3.59 11.21 -29.59
C SER A 97 -4.10 9.85 -30.05
N SER A 98 -4.36 9.71 -31.35
CA SER A 98 -4.79 8.45 -31.99
C SER A 98 -3.79 7.30 -31.79
N ASP A 99 -2.58 7.58 -31.35
CA ASP A 99 -1.50 6.62 -31.19
C ASP A 99 -1.44 5.98 -29.78
N ALA A 100 -2.25 6.44 -28.83
CA ALA A 100 -2.31 5.83 -27.51
C ALA A 100 -3.12 4.54 -27.53
N ASP A 101 -2.63 3.46 -26.92
CA ASP A 101 -3.34 2.20 -26.80
C ASP A 101 -4.37 2.22 -25.67
N ALA A 102 -4.08 3.01 -24.63
CA ALA A 102 -5.00 3.26 -23.53
C ALA A 102 -4.95 4.72 -23.09
N ILE A 103 -6.02 5.18 -22.47
CA ILE A 103 -6.15 6.56 -21.98
C ILE A 103 -6.52 6.53 -20.51
N LEU A 104 -5.69 7.15 -19.67
CA LEU A 104 -5.93 7.33 -18.25
C LEU A 104 -6.55 8.70 -18.01
N ARG A 105 -7.79 8.74 -17.54
CA ARG A 105 -8.49 9.97 -17.16
C ARG A 105 -8.66 10.05 -15.65
N GLY A 106 -8.32 11.18 -15.07
CA GLY A 106 -8.55 11.51 -13.67
C GLY A 106 -9.45 12.72 -13.53
N THR A 107 -10.25 12.75 -12.47
CA THR A 107 -11.06 13.92 -12.08
C THR A 107 -10.93 14.12 -10.58
N VAL A 108 -10.52 15.30 -10.16
CA VAL A 108 -10.56 15.72 -8.76
C VAL A 108 -11.98 16.14 -8.44
N LEU A 109 -12.63 15.40 -7.54
CA LEU A 109 -14.04 15.57 -7.19
C LEU A 109 -14.23 16.57 -6.05
N SER A 110 -13.36 16.47 -5.02
CA SER A 110 -13.41 17.36 -3.87
C SER A 110 -12.05 17.52 -3.22
N THR A 111 -11.86 18.66 -2.59
CA THR A 111 -10.74 18.96 -1.70
C THR A 111 -11.29 19.61 -0.44
N SER A 112 -10.76 19.25 0.71
CA SER A 112 -11.06 19.91 1.98
C SER A 112 -9.81 20.06 2.81
N ALA A 113 -9.74 21.14 3.58
CA ALA A 113 -8.69 21.41 4.54
C ALA A 113 -9.33 21.71 5.89
N THR A 114 -9.06 20.90 6.90
CA THR A 114 -9.68 20.99 8.22
C THR A 114 -8.61 21.16 9.29
N PRO A 115 -8.63 22.22 10.10
CA PRO A 115 -7.73 22.35 11.24
C PRO A 115 -7.91 21.20 12.22
N LEU A 116 -6.81 20.58 12.63
CA LEU A 116 -6.80 19.52 13.64
C LEU A 116 -6.38 20.04 15.02
N ALA A 117 -5.48 21.02 15.05
CA ALA A 117 -5.00 21.63 16.27
C ALA A 117 -4.87 23.14 16.10
N TYR A 118 -4.98 23.86 17.20
CA TYR A 118 -4.80 25.30 17.26
C TYR A 118 -3.66 25.64 18.22
N ASP A 119 -2.87 26.63 17.86
CA ASP A 119 -1.91 27.24 18.76
C ASP A 119 -2.65 28.02 19.86
N THR A 120 -2.36 27.68 21.12
CA THR A 120 -3.05 28.25 22.26
C THR A 120 -2.74 29.73 22.52
N THR A 121 -1.62 30.22 21.95
CA THR A 121 -1.17 31.60 22.15
C THR A 121 -1.73 32.51 21.07
N THR A 122 -1.77 32.04 19.82
CA THR A 122 -2.20 32.87 18.68
C THR A 122 -3.63 32.59 18.22
N GLY A 123 -4.23 31.46 18.62
CA GLY A 123 -5.53 31.00 18.17
C GLY A 123 -5.56 30.56 16.70
N ARG A 124 -4.41 30.45 16.04
CA ARG A 124 -4.29 30.02 14.64
C ARG A 124 -4.21 28.51 14.54
N ALA A 125 -4.59 27.95 13.39
CA ALA A 125 -4.36 26.54 13.12
C ALA A 125 -2.87 26.22 13.24
N ALA A 126 -2.54 25.21 14.04
CA ALA A 126 -1.18 24.67 14.18
C ALA A 126 -0.95 23.44 13.29
N SER A 127 -2.00 22.67 13.01
CA SER A 127 -1.95 21.60 12.02
C SER A 127 -3.26 21.50 11.25
N VAL A 128 -3.17 21.07 10.00
CA VAL A 128 -4.29 20.97 9.06
C VAL A 128 -4.29 19.60 8.41
N LEU A 129 -5.46 18.98 8.30
CA LEU A 129 -5.70 17.79 7.51
C LEU A 129 -6.26 18.18 6.14
N VAL A 130 -5.55 17.82 5.09
CA VAL A 130 -6.05 17.90 3.72
C VAL A 130 -6.63 16.56 3.30
N VAL A 131 -7.80 16.58 2.70
CA VAL A 131 -8.44 15.40 2.13
C VAL A 131 -8.77 15.70 0.68
N VAL A 132 -8.36 14.79 -0.22
CA VAL A 132 -8.60 14.89 -1.66
C VAL A 132 -9.33 13.64 -2.13
N SER A 133 -10.44 13.83 -2.83
CA SER A 133 -11.20 12.75 -3.47
C SER A 133 -11.05 12.83 -4.98
N LEU A 134 -10.75 11.68 -5.61
CA LEU A 134 -10.51 11.59 -7.05
C LEU A 134 -11.25 10.39 -7.65
N LYS A 135 -11.66 10.56 -8.89
CA LYS A 135 -12.13 9.47 -9.75
C LYS A 135 -11.08 9.22 -10.83
N VAL A 136 -10.79 7.95 -11.09
CA VAL A 136 -9.84 7.55 -12.14
C VAL A 136 -10.44 6.46 -13.01
N THR A 137 -10.20 6.55 -14.32
CA THR A 137 -10.61 5.54 -15.29
C THR A 137 -9.52 5.36 -16.35
N LEU A 138 -9.08 4.12 -16.54
CA LEU A 138 -8.23 3.71 -17.65
C LEU A 138 -9.06 2.94 -18.66
N SER A 139 -9.09 3.38 -19.91
CA SER A 139 -9.83 2.72 -20.99
C SER A 139 -8.94 2.46 -22.19
N ASP A 140 -9.21 1.39 -22.95
CA ASP A 140 -8.56 1.12 -24.22
C ASP A 140 -9.06 2.07 -25.34
N ARG A 141 -8.49 1.93 -26.54
CA ARG A 141 -8.90 2.69 -27.74
C ARG A 141 -10.38 2.51 -28.12
N LYS A 142 -10.96 1.35 -27.78
CA LYS A 142 -12.36 1.00 -28.08
C LYS A 142 -13.31 1.49 -27.00
N GLY A 143 -12.79 2.15 -25.94
CA GLY A 143 -13.58 2.63 -24.81
C GLY A 143 -13.88 1.55 -23.75
N LYS A 144 -13.33 0.33 -23.90
CA LYS A 144 -13.45 -0.69 -22.86
C LYS A 144 -12.66 -0.24 -21.61
N VAL A 145 -13.29 -0.28 -20.47
CA VAL A 145 -12.67 0.05 -19.19
C VAL A 145 -11.72 -1.08 -18.80
N LEU A 146 -10.45 -0.75 -18.65
CA LEU A 146 -9.39 -1.65 -18.18
C LEU A 146 -9.22 -1.55 -16.66
N TYR A 147 -9.38 -0.33 -16.12
CA TYR A 147 -9.31 -0.07 -14.70
C TYR A 147 -10.22 1.11 -14.35
N GLN A 148 -10.88 1.05 -13.20
CA GLN A 148 -11.71 2.15 -12.70
C GLN A 148 -11.73 2.14 -11.18
N ASN A 149 -11.54 3.34 -10.61
CA ASN A 149 -11.86 3.60 -9.22
C ASN A 149 -12.69 4.90 -9.16
N PRO A 150 -13.95 4.83 -8.72
CA PRO A 150 -14.84 5.98 -8.70
C PRO A 150 -14.54 6.95 -7.56
N SER A 151 -13.79 6.53 -6.53
CA SER A 151 -13.55 7.34 -5.34
C SER A 151 -12.26 6.93 -4.62
N TYR A 152 -11.13 7.41 -5.11
CA TYR A 152 -9.90 7.45 -4.33
C TYR A 152 -9.99 8.53 -3.28
N LEU A 153 -9.55 8.22 -2.06
CA LEU A 153 -9.52 9.16 -0.95
C LEU A 153 -8.12 9.18 -0.35
N PHE A 154 -7.45 10.31 -0.47
CA PHE A 154 -6.12 10.56 0.09
C PHE A 154 -6.18 11.64 1.16
N ARG A 155 -5.36 11.46 2.19
CA ARG A 155 -5.27 12.35 3.33
C ARG A 155 -3.81 12.67 3.61
N GLU A 156 -3.53 13.92 3.88
CA GLU A 156 -2.22 14.40 4.30
C GLU A 156 -2.38 15.41 5.43
N GLN A 157 -1.61 15.23 6.48
CA GLN A 157 -1.54 16.22 7.56
C GLN A 157 -0.26 17.03 7.43
N TYR A 158 -0.36 18.33 7.61
CA TYR A 158 0.80 19.21 7.69
C TYR A 158 0.69 20.17 8.85
N GLU A 159 1.84 20.60 9.35
CA GLU A 159 1.95 21.65 10.39
C GLU A 159 2.03 23.00 9.71
N VAL A 160 1.27 23.95 10.23
CA VAL A 160 1.25 25.33 9.74
C VAL A 160 2.37 26.10 10.42
N SER A 161 3.34 26.59 9.63
CA SER A 161 4.45 27.40 10.16
C SER A 161 3.95 28.75 10.68
N GLN A 162 4.56 29.19 11.76
CA GLN A 162 4.33 30.52 12.32
C GLN A 162 5.11 31.62 11.57
N ASP A 163 6.03 31.25 10.69
CA ASP A 163 6.82 32.17 9.92
C ASP A 163 6.07 32.62 8.66
N LEU A 164 5.91 33.94 8.51
CA LEU A 164 5.22 34.57 7.38
C LEU A 164 5.86 34.23 6.03
N ALA A 165 7.16 33.96 5.98
CA ALA A 165 7.83 33.62 4.73
C ALA A 165 7.46 32.22 4.24
N SER A 166 7.29 31.25 5.13
CA SER A 166 6.91 29.88 4.82
C SER A 166 5.39 29.68 4.68
N PHE A 167 4.58 30.55 5.26
CA PHE A 167 3.12 30.47 5.22
C PHE A 167 2.54 30.40 3.78
N PHE A 168 3.15 31.10 2.83
CA PHE A 168 2.72 31.07 1.42
C PHE A 168 3.15 29.82 0.65
N GLU A 169 4.05 29.01 1.21
CA GLU A 169 4.60 27.80 0.57
C GLU A 169 4.07 26.49 1.19
N GLU A 170 3.37 26.55 2.31
CA GLU A 170 3.06 25.35 3.11
C GLU A 170 2.08 24.37 2.48
N ASP A 171 1.11 24.85 1.73
CA ASP A 171 0.15 23.98 1.03
C ASP A 171 0.84 23.12 -0.05
N SER A 172 1.87 23.67 -0.69
CA SER A 172 2.57 23.02 -1.79
C SER A 172 3.31 21.73 -1.40
N PRO A 173 4.06 21.64 -0.28
CA PRO A 173 4.71 20.41 0.15
C PRO A 173 3.72 19.30 0.53
N ALA A 174 2.61 19.63 1.19
CA ALA A 174 1.59 18.66 1.56
C ALA A 174 0.89 18.09 0.31
N PHE A 175 0.48 18.93 -0.61
CA PHE A 175 -0.10 18.48 -1.88
C PHE A 175 0.89 17.68 -2.74
N ARG A 176 2.18 17.99 -2.68
CA ARG A 176 3.22 17.22 -3.35
C ARG A 176 3.33 15.80 -2.80
N ARG A 177 3.41 15.62 -1.46
CA ARG A 177 3.43 14.30 -0.82
C ARG A 177 2.17 13.51 -1.15
N LEU A 178 1.01 14.13 -0.99
CA LEU A 178 -0.28 13.53 -1.33
C LEU A 178 -0.33 13.08 -2.79
N SER A 179 0.14 13.91 -3.73
CA SER A 179 0.16 13.58 -5.15
C SER A 179 1.11 12.43 -5.49
N GLN A 180 2.24 12.33 -4.79
CA GLN A 180 3.18 11.21 -4.94
C GLN A 180 2.57 9.91 -4.40
N ASP A 181 1.94 9.94 -3.23
CA ASP A 181 1.30 8.76 -2.63
C ASP A 181 0.10 8.29 -3.46
N PHE A 182 -0.68 9.23 -3.99
CA PHE A 182 -1.73 8.93 -4.96
C PHE A 182 -1.15 8.22 -6.19
N ALA A 183 -0.10 8.78 -6.80
CA ALA A 183 0.50 8.23 -8.02
C ALA A 183 1.05 6.80 -7.79
N ARG A 184 1.75 6.57 -6.68
CA ARG A 184 2.25 5.23 -6.32
C ARG A 184 1.11 4.23 -6.17
N THR A 185 0.08 4.60 -5.42
CA THR A 185 -1.09 3.74 -5.18
C THR A 185 -1.83 3.45 -6.48
N LEU A 186 -2.07 4.46 -7.29
CA LEU A 186 -2.76 4.33 -8.58
C LEU A 186 -2.00 3.39 -9.52
N VAL A 187 -0.70 3.63 -9.71
CA VAL A 187 0.12 2.83 -10.64
C VAL A 187 0.22 1.39 -10.13
N SER A 188 0.42 1.17 -8.82
CA SER A 188 0.41 -0.18 -8.25
C SER A 188 -0.92 -0.88 -8.51
N ASN A 189 -2.05 -0.24 -8.23
CA ASN A 189 -3.37 -0.85 -8.44
C ASN A 189 -3.63 -1.17 -9.93
N ILE A 190 -3.20 -0.31 -10.85
CA ILE A 190 -3.33 -0.58 -12.29
C ILE A 190 -2.47 -1.77 -12.72
N LEU A 191 -1.26 -1.90 -12.19
CA LEU A 191 -0.33 -2.97 -12.53
C LEU A 191 -0.70 -4.31 -11.87
N GLU A 192 -1.31 -4.26 -10.71
CA GLU A 192 -1.68 -5.43 -9.91
C GLU A 192 -3.13 -5.88 -10.14
N GLY A 193 -3.94 -5.08 -10.83
CA GLY A 193 -5.31 -5.41 -11.22
C GLY A 193 -6.34 -5.36 -10.08
N PHE A 194 -6.11 -4.50 -9.10
CA PHE A 194 -7.05 -4.27 -7.99
C PHE A 194 -7.98 -3.08 -8.25
#